data_e60e0e9491680fa3a8a6e12e91b4f143
#
_entry.id   e60e0e9491680fa3a8a6e12e91b4f143
#
_cell.length_a   1.000
_cell.length_b   1.000
_cell.length_c   1.000
_cell.angle_alpha   90.00
_cell.angle_beta   90.00
_cell.angle_gamma   90.00
#
_symmetry.space_group_name_H-M   'P 1'
#
loop_
_entity.id
_entity.type
_entity.pdbx_description
1 polymer ?
#
loop_
_entity_poly.entity_id
_entity_poly.type
_entity_poly.pdbx_seq_one_letter_code
_entity_poly.pdbx_strand_id
1 'polypeptide(L)'
;MLLNSEQQDFALKTIHEFDTDFKHHLDRYKYSQRYDTDPRNHRDFCDEILGELDKSISDSKWFFSDEVSLLDISILPFIRQFKIADNDYFFNQKYLKVIKLLNQFEDSSLFREIMSKYNVWNASDNNSVLFPKTL
;
A
#
# COMPACT_ATOMS: atom_id res chain seq x y z
N MET A 1 -12.85 13.67 1.81
CA MET A 1 -13.08 13.94 0.39
C MET A 1 -14.28 13.17 -0.11
N LEU A 2 -15.14 13.86 -0.88
CA LEU A 2 -16.29 13.23 -1.46
C LEU A 2 -15.97 12.69 -2.83
N LEU A 3 -16.08 11.40 -3.01
CA LEU A 3 -15.82 10.76 -4.29
C LEU A 3 -17.12 10.62 -5.08
N ASN A 4 -17.03 10.74 -6.40
CA ASN A 4 -18.18 10.46 -7.24
C ASN A 4 -18.38 8.93 -7.32
N SER A 5 -19.47 8.52 -7.98
CA SER A 5 -19.85 7.12 -8.03
C SER A 5 -18.76 6.22 -8.64
N GLU A 6 -18.16 6.66 -9.74
CA GLU A 6 -17.11 5.91 -10.40
C GLU A 6 -15.86 5.78 -9.52
N GLN A 7 -15.51 6.86 -8.84
CA GLN A 7 -14.36 6.85 -7.94
C GLN A 7 -14.61 5.95 -6.74
N GLN A 8 -15.83 5.94 -6.21
CA GLN A 8 -16.18 5.05 -5.10
C GLN A 8 -16.07 3.59 -5.52
N ASP A 9 -16.58 3.25 -6.68
CA ASP A 9 -16.52 1.88 -7.19
C ASP A 9 -15.07 1.45 -7.41
N PHE A 10 -14.28 2.32 -8.00
CA PHE A 10 -12.86 2.07 -8.21
C PHE A 10 -12.14 1.86 -6.88
N ALA A 11 -12.41 2.72 -5.91
CA ALA A 11 -11.77 2.65 -4.60
C ALA A 11 -12.09 1.34 -3.89
N LEU A 12 -13.35 0.95 -3.86
CA LEU A 12 -13.76 -0.29 -3.19
C LEU A 12 -13.15 -1.52 -3.86
N LYS A 13 -13.14 -1.54 -5.17
CA LYS A 13 -12.54 -2.63 -5.91
C LYS A 13 -11.04 -2.72 -5.67
N THR A 14 -10.37 -1.60 -5.67
CA THR A 14 -8.92 -1.55 -5.46
C THR A 14 -8.55 -1.93 -4.02
N ILE A 15 -9.30 -1.45 -3.05
CA ILE A 15 -9.09 -1.83 -1.65
C ILE A 15 -9.23 -3.34 -1.49
N HIS A 16 -10.25 -3.92 -2.12
CA HIS A 16 -10.45 -5.37 -2.07
C HIS A 16 -9.27 -6.11 -2.70
N GLU A 17 -8.77 -5.64 -3.83
CA GLU A 17 -7.62 -6.24 -4.50
C GLU A 17 -6.38 -6.22 -3.59
N PHE A 18 -6.15 -5.11 -2.90
CA PHE A 18 -5.01 -5.01 -2.00
C PHE A 18 -5.17 -5.89 -0.76
N ASP A 19 -6.40 -6.03 -0.29
CA ASP A 19 -6.69 -6.84 0.90
C ASP A 19 -6.66 -8.34 0.61
N THR A 20 -6.71 -8.72 -0.64
CA THR A 20 -6.69 -10.13 -1.06
C THR A 20 -5.42 -10.45 -1.86
N ASP A 21 -5.41 -10.13 -3.13
CA ASP A 21 -4.34 -10.53 -4.04
C ASP A 21 -2.99 -9.90 -3.70
N PHE A 22 -2.98 -8.61 -3.47
CA PHE A 22 -1.73 -7.92 -3.17
C PHE A 22 -1.15 -8.44 -1.85
N LYS A 23 -1.97 -8.53 -0.83
CA LYS A 23 -1.54 -9.03 0.48
C LYS A 23 -1.01 -10.46 0.38
N HIS A 24 -1.67 -11.30 -0.39
CA HIS A 24 -1.26 -12.69 -0.61
C HIS A 24 0.17 -12.75 -1.16
N HIS A 25 0.44 -12.00 -2.21
CA HIS A 25 1.77 -12.00 -2.83
C HIS A 25 2.80 -11.24 -2.00
N LEU A 26 2.39 -10.18 -1.33
CA LEU A 26 3.27 -9.44 -0.44
C LEU A 26 3.82 -10.33 0.67
N ASP A 27 2.94 -11.10 1.31
CA ASP A 27 3.35 -11.98 2.41
C ASP A 27 4.34 -13.03 1.91
N ARG A 28 4.11 -13.59 0.74
CA ARG A 28 4.99 -14.60 0.16
C ARG A 28 6.31 -14.03 -0.35
N TYR A 29 6.31 -12.78 -0.72
CA TYR A 29 7.53 -12.08 -1.08
C TYR A 29 8.37 -11.77 0.17
N LYS A 30 7.74 -11.24 1.22
CA LYS A 30 8.44 -10.87 2.45
C LYS A 30 8.90 -12.07 3.26
N TYR A 31 8.11 -13.13 3.28
CA TYR A 31 8.35 -14.29 4.13
C TYR A 31 8.47 -15.57 3.30
N SER A 32 9.21 -15.49 2.20
CA SER A 32 9.32 -16.60 1.25
C SER A 32 9.76 -17.90 1.90
N GLN A 33 10.54 -17.83 2.96
CA GLN A 33 10.99 -19.02 3.65
C GLN A 33 9.86 -19.83 4.26
N ARG A 34 8.73 -19.21 4.54
CA ARG A 34 7.58 -19.87 5.13
C ARG A 34 6.73 -20.59 4.10
N TYR A 35 6.87 -20.22 2.84
CA TYR A 35 5.93 -20.65 1.81
C TYR A 35 6.57 -21.53 0.74
N ASP A 36 7.84 -21.79 0.81
CA ASP A 36 8.54 -22.62 -0.16
C ASP A 36 8.23 -22.23 -1.61
N THR A 37 8.27 -20.94 -1.89
CA THR A 37 8.03 -20.40 -3.22
C THR A 37 9.15 -19.43 -3.59
N ASP A 38 9.26 -19.15 -4.89
CA ASP A 38 10.23 -18.16 -5.36
C ASP A 38 9.68 -16.76 -5.08
N PRO A 39 10.34 -15.97 -4.22
CA PRO A 39 9.85 -14.64 -3.88
C PRO A 39 9.76 -13.71 -5.07
N ARG A 40 10.56 -13.93 -6.11
CA ARG A 40 10.53 -13.07 -7.30
C ARG A 40 9.21 -13.18 -8.06
N ASN A 41 8.59 -14.35 -8.07
CA ASN A 41 7.29 -14.50 -8.72
C ASN A 41 6.23 -13.66 -8.01
N HIS A 42 6.24 -13.68 -6.71
CA HIS A 42 5.27 -12.89 -5.92
C HIS A 42 5.56 -11.39 -6.00
N ARG A 43 6.85 -11.02 -6.03
CA ARG A 43 7.25 -9.63 -6.28
C ARG A 43 6.70 -9.13 -7.62
N ASP A 44 6.82 -9.95 -8.66
CA ASP A 44 6.36 -9.57 -9.99
C ASP A 44 4.84 -9.37 -10.04
N PHE A 45 4.07 -10.17 -9.32
CA PHE A 45 2.63 -9.95 -9.20
C PHE A 45 2.31 -8.61 -8.52
N CYS A 46 3.02 -8.29 -7.47
CA CYS A 46 2.85 -6.99 -6.82
C CYS A 46 3.22 -5.84 -7.76
N ASP A 47 4.31 -5.98 -8.51
CA ASP A 47 4.72 -4.98 -9.49
C ASP A 47 3.64 -4.76 -10.55
N GLU A 48 3.01 -5.83 -11.00
CA GLU A 48 1.98 -5.73 -12.01
C GLU A 48 0.77 -4.94 -11.49
N ILE A 49 0.37 -5.23 -10.26
CA ILE A 49 -0.73 -4.49 -9.61
C ILE A 49 -0.36 -3.02 -9.48
N LEU A 50 0.86 -2.72 -9.03
CA LEU A 50 1.31 -1.34 -8.86
C LEU A 50 1.45 -0.61 -10.20
N GLY A 51 1.89 -1.31 -11.24
CA GLY A 51 1.98 -0.73 -12.58
C GLY A 51 0.62 -0.33 -13.13
N GLU A 52 -0.40 -1.17 -12.92
CA GLU A 52 -1.75 -0.82 -13.34
C GLU A 52 -2.31 0.33 -12.50
N LEU A 53 -2.07 0.30 -11.19
CA LEU A 53 -2.51 1.36 -10.30
C LEU A 53 -1.93 2.71 -10.71
N ASP A 54 -0.67 2.71 -11.11
CA ASP A 54 0.06 3.92 -11.49
C ASP A 54 -0.66 4.70 -12.59
N LYS A 55 -1.32 4.00 -13.49
CA LYS A 55 -2.03 4.64 -14.60
C LYS A 55 -3.26 5.42 -14.14
N SER A 56 -3.78 5.12 -12.97
CA SER A 56 -5.01 5.73 -12.46
C SER A 56 -4.77 6.85 -11.46
N ILE A 57 -3.54 7.01 -10.99
CA ILE A 57 -3.23 8.05 -10.01
C ILE A 57 -3.24 9.42 -10.68
N SER A 58 -3.90 10.38 -10.04
CA SER A 58 -3.96 11.76 -10.55
C SER A 58 -2.61 12.46 -10.39
N ASP A 59 -2.47 13.61 -11.01
CA ASP A 59 -1.29 14.45 -10.82
C ASP A 59 -1.39 15.33 -9.58
N SER A 60 -2.42 15.13 -8.77
CA SER A 60 -2.66 15.89 -7.56
C SER A 60 -1.86 15.33 -6.38
N LYS A 61 -2.10 15.88 -5.21
CA LYS A 61 -1.36 15.50 -4.00
C LYS A 61 -1.65 14.07 -3.57
N TRP A 62 -2.90 13.63 -3.67
CA TRP A 62 -3.32 12.30 -3.29
C TRP A 62 -3.86 11.56 -4.51
N PHE A 63 -4.37 10.36 -4.32
CA PHE A 63 -4.74 9.50 -5.45
C PHE A 63 -5.71 10.17 -6.42
N PHE A 64 -6.79 10.76 -5.90
CA PHE A 64 -7.81 11.36 -6.75
C PHE A 64 -7.73 12.87 -6.86
N SER A 65 -7.23 13.55 -5.84
CA SER A 65 -7.21 15.01 -5.78
C SER A 65 -6.20 15.49 -4.75
N ASP A 66 -6.29 16.75 -4.37
CA ASP A 66 -5.40 17.30 -3.32
C ASP A 66 -5.88 16.97 -1.91
N GLU A 67 -6.97 16.24 -1.79
CA GLU A 67 -7.48 15.78 -0.50
C GLU A 67 -7.27 14.28 -0.36
N VAL A 68 -6.93 13.84 0.85
CA VAL A 68 -6.75 12.42 1.12
C VAL A 68 -8.09 11.69 1.05
N SER A 69 -8.08 10.49 0.51
CA SER A 69 -9.29 9.66 0.44
C SER A 69 -9.10 8.35 1.21
N LEU A 70 -10.19 7.63 1.39
CA LEU A 70 -10.14 6.32 2.00
C LEU A 70 -9.22 5.38 1.23
N LEU A 71 -9.19 5.51 -0.09
CA LEU A 71 -8.31 4.68 -0.91
C LEU A 71 -6.85 4.89 -0.52
N ASP A 72 -6.43 6.14 -0.36
CA ASP A 72 -5.05 6.45 0.02
C ASP A 72 -4.66 5.75 1.33
N ILE A 73 -5.47 5.92 2.36
CA ILE A 73 -5.12 5.36 3.67
C ILE A 73 -5.28 3.85 3.74
N SER A 74 -6.03 3.27 2.82
CA SER A 74 -6.24 1.82 2.80
C SER A 74 -5.14 1.07 2.07
N ILE A 75 -4.58 1.63 1.00
CA ILE A 75 -3.60 0.89 0.20
C ILE A 75 -2.15 1.29 0.46
N LEU A 76 -1.89 2.54 0.85
CA LEU A 76 -0.52 3.00 1.02
C LEU A 76 0.26 2.24 2.09
N PRO A 77 -0.32 1.81 3.19
CA PRO A 77 0.40 0.97 4.13
C PRO A 77 0.89 -0.35 3.55
N PHE A 78 0.12 -0.96 2.66
CA PHE A 78 0.56 -2.18 1.97
C PHE A 78 1.73 -1.89 1.02
N ILE A 79 1.65 -0.79 0.29
CA ILE A 79 2.71 -0.39 -0.64
C ILE A 79 3.99 -0.09 0.14
N ARG A 80 3.85 0.54 1.30
CA ARG A 80 4.99 0.81 2.17
C ARG A 80 5.69 -0.48 2.61
N GLN A 81 4.92 -1.50 2.96
CA GLN A 81 5.50 -2.78 3.34
C GLN A 81 6.22 -3.44 2.17
N PHE A 82 5.69 -3.30 0.97
CA PHE A 82 6.35 -3.81 -0.23
C PHE A 82 7.68 -3.10 -0.47
N LYS A 83 7.70 -1.77 -0.29
CA LYS A 83 8.93 -0.99 -0.40
C LYS A 83 9.97 -1.46 0.61
N ILE A 84 9.57 -1.67 1.86
CA ILE A 84 10.49 -2.03 2.94
C ILE A 84 11.12 -3.40 2.69
N ALA A 85 10.42 -4.29 2.01
CA ALA A 85 10.96 -5.61 1.70
C ALA A 85 12.24 -5.52 0.86
N ASP A 86 12.32 -4.56 -0.06
CA ASP A 86 13.53 -4.28 -0.83
C ASP A 86 13.47 -2.84 -1.34
N ASN A 87 14.06 -1.95 -0.59
CA ASN A 87 14.01 -0.52 -0.85
C ASN A 87 14.59 -0.15 -2.21
N ASP A 88 15.76 -0.66 -2.53
CA ASP A 88 16.43 -0.35 -3.78
C ASP A 88 15.64 -0.85 -4.98
N TYR A 89 15.10 -2.05 -4.87
CA TYR A 89 14.27 -2.60 -5.92
C TYR A 89 13.07 -1.70 -6.20
N PHE A 90 12.38 -1.30 -5.14
CA PHE A 90 11.17 -0.48 -5.26
C PHE A 90 11.46 0.85 -5.97
N PHE A 91 12.50 1.55 -5.56
CA PHE A 91 12.81 2.87 -6.13
C PHE A 91 13.38 2.81 -7.54
N ASN A 92 13.73 1.63 -8.03
CA ASN A 92 14.18 1.48 -9.40
C ASN A 92 13.06 1.08 -10.38
N GLN A 93 11.83 1.01 -9.91
CA GLN A 93 10.69 0.63 -10.75
C GLN A 93 10.14 1.80 -11.54
N LYS A 94 9.30 1.49 -12.53
CA LYS A 94 8.77 2.48 -13.45
C LYS A 94 7.44 3.09 -13.03
N TYR A 95 6.82 2.62 -11.96
CA TYR A 95 5.56 3.20 -11.48
C TYR A 95 5.85 4.45 -10.64
N LEU A 96 6.21 5.51 -11.34
CA LEU A 96 6.70 6.74 -10.69
C LEU A 96 5.63 7.45 -9.88
N LYS A 97 4.37 7.37 -10.30
CA LYS A 97 3.27 8.00 -9.55
C LYS A 97 3.00 7.27 -8.24
N VAL A 98 3.14 5.95 -8.23
CA VAL A 98 3.04 5.16 -7.00
C VAL A 98 4.14 5.59 -6.04
N ILE A 99 5.37 5.66 -6.54
CA ILE A 99 6.53 6.05 -5.71
C ILE A 99 6.35 7.44 -5.13
N LYS A 100 5.91 8.39 -5.95
CA LYS A 100 5.67 9.75 -5.51
C LYS A 100 4.57 9.81 -4.46
N LEU A 101 3.49 9.09 -4.69
CA LEU A 101 2.36 9.06 -3.77
C LEU A 101 2.79 8.48 -2.41
N LEU A 102 3.57 7.41 -2.42
CA LEU A 102 4.06 6.81 -1.19
C LEU A 102 4.99 7.76 -0.43
N ASN A 103 5.91 8.41 -1.14
CA ASN A 103 6.82 9.38 -0.51
C ASN A 103 6.03 10.50 0.15
N GLN A 104 5.00 10.98 -0.51
CA GLN A 104 4.17 12.03 0.02
C GLN A 104 3.40 11.58 1.27
N PHE A 105 2.89 10.36 1.25
CA PHE A 105 2.22 9.77 2.40
C PHE A 105 3.17 9.69 3.59
N GLU A 106 4.38 9.18 3.37
CA GLU A 106 5.37 9.02 4.45
C GLU A 106 5.84 10.36 5.02
N ASP A 107 5.80 11.43 4.23
CA ASP A 107 6.17 12.75 4.70
C ASP A 107 5.00 13.50 5.34
N SER A 108 3.81 12.95 5.31
CA SER A 108 2.62 13.64 5.78
C SER A 108 2.43 13.55 7.29
N SER A 109 1.70 14.51 7.84
CA SER A 109 1.31 14.45 9.25
C SER A 109 0.36 13.28 9.50
N LEU A 110 -0.45 12.93 8.51
CA LEU A 110 -1.34 11.78 8.58
C LEU A 110 -0.56 10.50 8.84
N PHE A 111 0.54 10.29 8.13
CA PHE A 111 1.38 9.11 8.33
C PHE A 111 1.93 9.07 9.75
N ARG A 112 2.45 10.19 10.24
CA ARG A 112 3.00 10.27 11.59
C ARG A 112 1.94 9.94 12.64
N GLU A 113 0.73 10.43 12.43
CA GLU A 113 -0.39 10.17 13.33
C GLU A 113 -0.79 8.70 13.33
N ILE A 114 -0.90 8.11 12.15
CA ILE A 114 -1.24 6.70 12.00
C ILE A 114 -0.17 5.82 12.63
N MET A 115 1.09 6.09 12.37
CA MET A 115 2.18 5.29 12.89
C MET A 115 2.33 5.41 14.40
N SER A 116 2.03 6.57 14.94
CA SER A 116 2.02 6.76 16.39
C SER A 116 0.98 5.87 17.05
N LYS A 117 -0.22 5.83 16.52
CA LYS A 117 -1.29 4.98 17.03
C LYS A 117 -0.94 3.50 16.89
N TYR A 118 -0.36 3.13 15.77
CA TYR A 118 0.04 1.76 15.52
C TYR A 118 1.11 1.32 16.53
N ASN A 119 2.08 2.15 16.81
CA ASN A 119 3.12 1.83 17.77
C ASN A 119 2.57 1.64 19.18
N VAL A 120 1.63 2.45 19.58
CA VAL A 120 0.97 2.30 20.89
C VAL A 120 0.22 0.97 20.94
N TRP A 121 -0.49 0.66 19.90
CA TRP A 121 -1.20 -0.60 19.79
C TRP A 121 -0.25 -1.77 19.90
N ASN A 122 0.83 -1.74 19.15
CA ASN A 122 1.81 -2.80 19.11
C ASN A 122 2.48 -3.00 20.47
N ALA A 123 2.73 -1.96 21.17
CA ALA A 123 3.33 -2.01 22.50
C ALA A 123 2.39 -2.65 23.52
N SER A 124 1.09 -2.45 23.36
CA SER A 124 0.14 -2.98 24.33
C SER A 124 -0.30 -4.39 24.00
N ASP A 125 -0.21 -4.82 22.77
CA ASP A 125 -0.74 -6.09 22.35
C ASP A 125 0.27 -6.86 21.62
N ASN A 126 1.38 -6.93 21.74
CA ASN A 126 2.37 -7.78 21.18
C ASN A 126 2.03 -8.52 19.91
N ASN A 127 0.90 -8.44 19.39
CA ASN A 127 0.49 -9.17 18.26
C ASN A 127 0.79 -8.52 16.98
N SER A 128 1.54 -7.62 16.93
CA SER A 128 1.93 -7.00 15.75
C SER A 128 0.84 -6.92 14.77
N VAL A 129 -0.15 -6.44 15.15
CA VAL A 129 -1.15 -6.29 14.32
C VAL A 129 -0.87 -5.36 13.31
N LEU A 130 -0.88 -5.75 12.17
CA LEU A 130 -0.78 -4.92 11.27
C LEU A 130 -1.95 -4.22 11.03
N PHE A 131 -1.90 -3.37 10.60
CA PHE A 131 -2.63 -2.39 10.28
C PHE A 131 -3.50 -2.58 9.18
N PRO A 132 -4.47 -2.26 9.45
CA PRO A 132 -5.29 -2.77 10.34
C PRO A 132 -5.54 -4.05 9.79
N LYS A 133 -5.42 -4.94 10.65
CA LYS A 133 -5.50 -6.17 10.26
C LYS A 133 -6.74 -6.48 9.53
N THR A 134 -7.67 -5.73 9.65
CA THR A 134 -8.88 -5.94 9.04
C THR A 134 -9.03 -5.28 7.74
N LEU A 135 -8.09 -4.74 7.28
CA LEU A 135 -8.20 -4.16 6.03
C LEU A 135 -8.67 -5.11 5.06
#